data_273c06b0ad8dc46b485faacfd75d36a8
#
_entry.id   273c06b0ad8dc46b485faacfd75d36a8
#
_cell.length_a   1.000
_cell.length_b   1.000
_cell.length_c   1.000
_cell.angle_alpha   90.00
_cell.angle_beta   90.00
_cell.angle_gamma   90.00
#
_symmetry.space_group_name_H-M   'P 1'
#
loop_
_entity.id
_entity.type
_entity.pdbx_description
1 polymer ?
#
loop_
_entity_poly.entity_id
_entity_poly.type
_entity_poly.pdbx_seq_one_letter_code
_entity_poly.pdbx_strand_id
1 'polypeptide(L)'
;MTLDAERIRLQISNTFGGSDLPITAATIALPAGGGAGVAGIDTSTLKELTFNNGSPSTTIPRGQIAYTDPIDFKISSQTNIAVSLYFQHGQSGSSITGHPGSRTTSHMQSGNRIREATLAGGNTNHWYFVSAVDAWVPKNYSAFVILGDSITDGRGSTDNRNNR
;
A
#
# COMPACT_ATOMS: atom_id res chain seq x y z
N MET A 1 -9.62 5.24 -1.60
CA MET A 1 -9.46 6.57 -2.23
C MET A 1 -10.72 7.38 -2.06
N THR A 2 -10.62 8.70 -1.87
CA THR A 2 -11.80 9.58 -1.68
C THR A 2 -12.26 10.27 -2.96
N LEU A 3 -11.56 10.08 -4.06
CA LEU A 3 -11.83 10.68 -5.37
C LEU A 3 -11.61 9.67 -6.49
N ASP A 4 -12.17 9.97 -7.65
CA ASP A 4 -11.92 9.23 -8.89
C ASP A 4 -10.54 9.60 -9.45
N ALA A 5 -9.83 8.63 -10.00
CA ALA A 5 -8.58 8.86 -10.70
C ALA A 5 -8.35 7.81 -11.78
N GLU A 6 -7.71 8.21 -12.88
CA GLU A 6 -7.30 7.32 -13.98
C GLU A 6 -5.81 6.94 -13.85
N ARG A 7 -5.02 7.78 -13.18
CA ARG A 7 -3.57 7.61 -13.02
C ARG A 7 -3.17 7.91 -11.58
N ILE A 8 -2.35 7.03 -11.02
CA ILE A 8 -1.87 7.14 -9.64
C ILE A 8 -0.39 6.77 -9.56
N ARG A 9 0.24 7.08 -8.42
CA ARG A 9 1.50 6.47 -7.97
C ARG A 9 1.43 6.24 -6.46
N LEU A 10 2.24 5.33 -5.97
CA LEU A 10 2.35 5.05 -4.54
C LEU A 10 3.59 5.71 -3.96
N GLN A 11 3.46 6.22 -2.74
CA GLN A 11 4.58 6.59 -1.89
C GLN A 11 4.89 5.41 -0.97
N ILE A 12 6.15 4.98 -0.95
CA ILE A 12 6.62 3.92 -0.06
C ILE A 12 7.67 4.49 0.88
N SER A 13 7.48 4.27 2.16
CA SER A 13 8.27 4.87 3.23
C SER A 13 9.14 3.85 3.94
N ASN A 14 10.41 4.20 4.12
CA ASN A 14 11.34 3.55 5.01
C ASN A 14 11.79 4.52 6.13
N THR A 15 10.96 5.51 6.47
CA THR A 15 11.31 6.59 7.41
C THR A 15 11.71 6.07 8.78
N PHE A 16 11.05 5.02 9.27
CA PHE A 16 11.31 4.43 10.58
C PHE A 16 12.05 3.09 10.50
N GLY A 17 12.53 2.71 9.32
CA GLY A 17 13.28 1.47 9.14
C GLY A 17 14.63 1.47 9.82
N GLY A 18 15.06 0.32 10.33
CA GLY A 18 16.37 0.12 10.96
C GLY A 18 17.52 -0.03 9.95
N SER A 19 17.20 -0.38 8.71
CA SER A 19 18.14 -0.56 7.59
C SER A 19 17.49 -0.15 6.27
N ASP A 20 18.21 -0.28 5.17
CA ASP A 20 17.66 -0.12 3.84
C ASP A 20 16.54 -1.14 3.58
N LEU A 21 15.56 -0.75 2.78
CA LEU A 21 14.40 -1.56 2.41
C LEU A 21 14.50 -1.99 0.95
N PRO A 22 14.97 -3.22 0.66
CA PRO A 22 15.02 -3.73 -0.71
C PRO A 22 13.65 -4.29 -1.11
N ILE A 23 13.00 -3.66 -2.08
CA ILE A 23 11.76 -4.15 -2.70
C ILE A 23 12.14 -4.87 -3.98
N THR A 24 11.84 -6.17 -4.07
CA THR A 24 12.20 -6.99 -5.23
C THR A 24 11.14 -6.89 -6.34
N ALA A 25 9.86 -6.79 -5.95
CA ALA A 25 8.76 -6.61 -6.88
C ALA A 25 7.52 -6.05 -6.15
N ALA A 26 6.63 -5.39 -6.88
CA ALA A 26 5.41 -4.83 -6.35
C ALA A 26 4.27 -4.91 -7.38
N THR A 27 3.04 -5.07 -6.90
CA THR A 27 1.83 -5.03 -7.73
C THR A 27 0.72 -4.24 -7.07
N ILE A 28 -0.24 -3.82 -7.88
CA ILE A 28 -1.50 -3.22 -7.45
C ILE A 28 -2.66 -3.96 -8.12
N ALA A 29 -3.76 -4.12 -7.41
CA ALA A 29 -5.00 -4.70 -7.92
C ALA A 29 -6.21 -4.14 -7.15
N LEU A 30 -7.42 -4.43 -7.59
CA LEU A 30 -8.61 -4.29 -6.76
C LEU A 30 -8.74 -5.50 -5.83
N PRO A 31 -9.16 -5.32 -4.57
CA PRO A 31 -9.41 -6.43 -3.67
C PRO A 31 -10.62 -7.24 -4.14
N ALA A 32 -10.59 -8.56 -3.93
CA ALA A 32 -11.70 -9.44 -4.27
C ALA A 32 -13.00 -9.00 -3.58
N GLY A 33 -14.06 -8.80 -4.36
CA GLY A 33 -15.33 -8.31 -3.85
C GLY A 33 -15.31 -6.86 -3.32
N GLY A 34 -14.23 -6.11 -3.54
CA GLY A 34 -14.11 -4.68 -3.19
C GLY A 34 -13.94 -4.41 -1.69
N GLY A 35 -13.86 -5.43 -0.83
CA GLY A 35 -13.76 -5.29 0.62
C GLY A 35 -12.40 -4.82 1.11
N ALA A 36 -12.34 -4.13 2.26
CA ALA A 36 -11.09 -3.85 2.95
C ALA A 36 -10.60 -5.08 3.71
N GLY A 37 -9.28 -5.26 3.80
CA GLY A 37 -8.65 -6.31 4.61
C GLY A 37 -8.90 -7.74 4.13
N VAL A 38 -9.34 -7.94 2.90
CA VAL A 38 -9.52 -9.28 2.31
C VAL A 38 -8.19 -9.82 1.78
N ALA A 39 -7.99 -11.15 1.89
CA ALA A 39 -6.78 -11.82 1.45
C ALA A 39 -6.65 -11.97 -0.09
N GLY A 40 -7.77 -11.76 -0.78
CA GLY A 40 -7.87 -11.99 -2.23
C GLY A 40 -7.83 -10.70 -3.04
N ILE A 41 -7.40 -10.84 -4.30
CA ILE A 41 -7.42 -9.78 -5.30
C ILE A 41 -8.20 -10.23 -6.54
N ASP A 42 -8.74 -9.26 -7.26
CA ASP A 42 -9.22 -9.47 -8.62
C ASP A 42 -8.02 -9.42 -9.57
N THR A 43 -7.56 -10.61 -9.97
CA THR A 43 -6.38 -10.77 -10.82
C THR A 43 -6.54 -10.16 -12.22
N SER A 44 -7.77 -9.93 -12.68
CA SER A 44 -8.02 -9.24 -13.96
C SER A 44 -7.62 -7.77 -13.93
N THR A 45 -7.54 -7.18 -12.73
CA THR A 45 -7.15 -5.78 -12.52
C THR A 45 -5.68 -5.62 -12.14
N LEU A 46 -4.94 -6.73 -11.96
CA LEU A 46 -3.57 -6.72 -11.49
C LEU A 46 -2.64 -6.01 -12.47
N LYS A 47 -1.85 -5.10 -11.94
CA LYS A 47 -0.77 -4.41 -12.66
C LYS A 47 0.52 -4.43 -11.85
N GLU A 48 1.63 -4.57 -12.57
CA GLU A 48 2.97 -4.43 -11.97
C GLU A 48 3.31 -2.98 -11.74
N LEU A 49 3.93 -2.71 -10.60
CA LEU A 49 4.47 -1.41 -10.25
C LEU A 49 5.96 -1.39 -10.58
N THR A 50 6.41 -0.27 -11.11
CA THR A 50 7.81 -0.03 -11.40
C THR A 50 8.33 1.19 -10.63
N PHE A 51 9.64 1.34 -10.64
CA PHE A 51 10.39 2.40 -9.97
C PHE A 51 11.43 2.95 -10.94
N ASN A 52 11.85 4.20 -10.75
CA ASN A 52 12.99 4.78 -11.46
C ASN A 52 12.92 4.64 -12.98
N ASN A 53 11.76 4.91 -13.56
CA ASN A 53 11.46 4.82 -15.00
C ASN A 53 11.53 3.38 -15.55
N GLY A 54 10.85 2.45 -14.91
CA GLY A 54 10.61 1.11 -15.42
C GLY A 54 11.33 -0.03 -14.70
N SER A 55 12.11 0.24 -13.66
CA SER A 55 12.71 -0.84 -12.86
C SER A 55 11.65 -1.59 -12.05
N PRO A 56 11.62 -2.93 -12.08
CA PRO A 56 10.67 -3.70 -11.26
C PRO A 56 11.03 -3.72 -9.77
N SER A 57 12.24 -3.25 -9.42
CA SER A 57 12.78 -3.29 -8.07
C SER A 57 13.39 -1.95 -7.67
N THR A 58 13.51 -1.73 -6.36
CA THR A 58 14.21 -0.58 -5.80
C THR A 58 14.74 -0.90 -4.40
N THR A 59 15.71 -0.15 -3.94
CA THR A 59 16.13 -0.13 -2.54
C THR A 59 15.90 1.27 -1.98
N ILE A 60 15.10 1.36 -0.94
CA ILE A 60 14.82 2.63 -0.26
C ILE A 60 15.77 2.75 0.92
N PRO A 61 16.70 3.73 0.92
CA PRO A 61 17.62 3.93 2.03
C PRO A 61 16.89 4.15 3.36
N ARG A 62 17.53 3.79 4.44
CA ARG A 62 17.04 4.08 5.80
C ARG A 62 16.69 5.57 5.94
N GLY A 63 15.52 5.85 6.52
CA GLY A 63 15.04 7.20 6.78
C GLY A 63 14.45 7.91 5.56
N GLN A 64 14.36 7.25 4.39
CA GLN A 64 13.92 7.85 3.13
C GLN A 64 12.54 7.34 2.70
N ILE A 65 12.00 8.00 1.69
CA ILE A 65 10.80 7.59 0.96
C ILE A 65 11.15 7.41 -0.52
N ALA A 66 10.38 6.59 -1.22
CA ALA A 66 10.43 6.45 -2.66
C ALA A 66 9.03 6.46 -3.25
N TYR A 67 8.95 6.70 -4.54
CA TYR A 67 7.70 6.64 -5.29
C TYR A 67 7.78 5.58 -6.36
N THR A 68 6.65 4.91 -6.61
CA THR A 68 6.51 4.13 -7.85
C THR A 68 6.46 5.06 -9.04
N ASP A 69 6.77 4.55 -10.21
CA ASP A 69 6.42 5.24 -11.44
C ASP A 69 4.89 5.43 -11.52
N PRO A 70 4.41 6.49 -12.20
CA PRO A 70 2.98 6.66 -12.43
C PRO A 70 2.41 5.49 -13.23
N ILE A 71 1.23 5.02 -12.82
CA ILE A 71 0.54 3.91 -13.46
C ILE A 71 -0.90 4.31 -13.81
N ASP A 72 -1.35 3.96 -15.01
CA ASP A 72 -2.75 4.09 -15.39
C ASP A 72 -3.54 2.97 -14.70
N PHE A 73 -4.22 3.34 -13.62
CA PHE A 73 -5.01 2.45 -12.78
C PHE A 73 -6.28 3.18 -12.38
N LYS A 74 -7.37 2.84 -13.06
CA LYS A 74 -8.67 3.49 -12.84
C LYS A 74 -9.26 3.10 -11.51
N ILE A 75 -9.56 4.08 -10.70
CA ILE A 75 -10.24 3.93 -9.41
C ILE A 75 -11.40 4.91 -9.31
N SER A 76 -12.51 4.45 -8.75
CA SER A 76 -13.63 5.30 -8.38
C SER A 76 -13.53 5.74 -6.93
N SER A 77 -14.21 6.82 -6.59
CA SER A 77 -14.32 7.29 -5.20
C SER A 77 -14.79 6.15 -4.28
N GLN A 78 -14.23 6.10 -3.08
CA GLN A 78 -14.47 5.07 -2.05
C GLN A 78 -13.97 3.66 -2.41
N THR A 79 -13.29 3.48 -3.54
CA THR A 79 -12.70 2.18 -3.89
C THR A 79 -11.50 1.86 -2.99
N ASN A 80 -11.45 0.62 -2.52
CA ASN A 80 -10.25 0.04 -1.92
C ASN A 80 -9.28 -0.41 -3.00
N ILE A 81 -7.99 -0.36 -2.69
CA ILE A 81 -6.92 -0.92 -3.52
C ILE A 81 -6.13 -1.93 -2.70
N ALA A 82 -5.62 -2.96 -3.34
CA ALA A 82 -4.70 -3.94 -2.77
C ALA A 82 -3.31 -3.71 -3.35
N VAL A 83 -2.32 -3.59 -2.49
CA VAL A 83 -0.91 -3.46 -2.87
C VAL A 83 -0.15 -4.65 -2.32
N SER A 84 0.58 -5.35 -3.18
CA SER A 84 1.44 -6.46 -2.78
C SER A 84 2.91 -6.08 -2.99
N LEU A 85 3.71 -6.31 -1.96
CA LEU A 85 5.15 -6.05 -1.99
C LEU A 85 5.90 -7.36 -1.74
N TYR A 86 6.91 -7.65 -2.53
CA TYR A 86 7.78 -8.80 -2.33
C TYR A 86 9.19 -8.35 -1.93
N PHE A 87 9.67 -8.94 -0.85
CA PHE A 87 10.97 -8.69 -0.26
C PHE A 87 11.76 -10.00 -0.25
N GLN A 88 12.57 -10.26 -1.26
CA GLN A 88 13.33 -11.51 -1.39
C GLN A 88 14.27 -11.73 -0.20
N HIS A 89 14.89 -10.68 0.29
CA HIS A 89 15.85 -10.73 1.38
C HIS A 89 15.31 -10.13 2.69
N GLY A 90 14.06 -9.64 2.68
CA GLY A 90 13.49 -8.92 3.80
C GLY A 90 14.21 -7.61 4.11
N GLN A 91 13.93 -7.04 5.28
CA GLN A 91 14.64 -5.91 5.85
C GLN A 91 15.33 -6.36 7.13
N SER A 92 16.61 -6.03 7.29
CA SER A 92 17.35 -6.37 8.49
C SER A 92 17.07 -5.41 9.65
N GLY A 93 17.32 -5.87 10.88
CA GLY A 93 17.11 -5.06 12.08
C GLY A 93 15.75 -5.30 12.72
N SER A 94 15.48 -4.54 13.78
CA SER A 94 14.27 -4.69 14.62
C SER A 94 13.21 -3.62 14.39
N SER A 95 13.47 -2.64 13.52
CA SER A 95 12.56 -1.52 13.25
C SER A 95 12.15 -1.51 11.79
N ILE A 96 10.85 -1.48 11.54
CA ILE A 96 10.25 -1.35 10.22
C ILE A 96 9.25 -0.19 10.20
N THR A 97 9.07 0.42 9.05
CA THR A 97 8.04 1.44 8.88
C THR A 97 6.66 0.79 8.78
N GLY A 98 5.76 1.16 9.66
CA GLY A 98 4.41 0.61 9.70
C GLY A 98 3.45 1.52 10.45
N HIS A 99 2.16 1.18 10.38
CA HIS A 99 1.08 1.85 11.08
C HIS A 99 0.40 0.88 12.07
N PRO A 100 0.87 0.81 13.31
CA PRO A 100 0.34 -0.15 14.30
C PRO A 100 -1.07 0.19 14.79
N GLY A 101 -1.54 1.41 14.57
CA GLY A 101 -2.91 1.84 14.83
C GLY A 101 -3.92 1.53 13.72
N SER A 102 -3.47 0.99 12.60
CA SER A 102 -4.32 0.61 11.47
C SER A 102 -5.45 -0.35 11.87
N ARG A 103 -6.56 -0.22 11.19
CA ARG A 103 -7.74 -1.09 11.34
C ARG A 103 -8.05 -1.84 10.05
N THR A 104 -7.04 -2.04 9.21
CA THR A 104 -7.15 -2.81 7.98
C THR A 104 -6.19 -3.98 8.03
N THR A 105 -6.70 -5.18 7.76
CA THR A 105 -5.90 -6.40 7.77
C THR A 105 -4.94 -6.43 6.60
N SER A 106 -3.68 -6.70 6.89
CA SER A 106 -2.64 -7.05 5.91
C SER A 106 -2.35 -8.55 5.98
N HIS A 107 -2.08 -9.16 4.84
CA HIS A 107 -1.79 -10.59 4.71
C HIS A 107 -0.33 -10.80 4.33
N MET A 108 0.30 -11.84 4.89
CA MET A 108 1.71 -12.14 4.68
C MET A 108 1.89 -13.62 4.36
N GLN A 109 2.70 -13.92 3.35
CA GLN A 109 3.02 -15.28 2.96
C GLN A 109 4.44 -15.37 2.44
N SER A 110 5.14 -16.44 2.74
CA SER A 110 6.50 -16.68 2.26
C SER A 110 6.54 -16.91 0.75
N GLY A 111 7.64 -16.49 0.13
CA GLY A 111 7.87 -16.57 -1.31
C GLY A 111 7.25 -15.43 -2.10
N ASN A 112 7.56 -15.38 -3.39
CA ASN A 112 6.97 -14.38 -4.28
C ASN A 112 5.53 -14.75 -4.63
N ARG A 113 4.57 -14.06 -4.03
CA ARG A 113 3.12 -14.29 -4.15
C ARG A 113 2.35 -13.08 -4.65
N ILE A 114 3.05 -12.09 -5.22
CA ILE A 114 2.44 -10.80 -5.61
C ILE A 114 1.40 -10.93 -6.75
N ARG A 115 1.31 -12.08 -7.41
CA ARG A 115 0.36 -12.36 -8.48
C ARG A 115 -0.71 -13.39 -8.10
N GLU A 116 -0.64 -13.93 -6.88
CA GLU A 116 -1.60 -14.92 -6.40
C GLU A 116 -2.97 -14.30 -6.18
N ALA A 117 -4.00 -15.02 -6.58
CA ALA A 117 -5.38 -14.56 -6.41
C ALA A 117 -5.78 -14.43 -4.93
N THR A 118 -5.17 -15.23 -4.05
CA THR A 118 -5.46 -15.21 -2.62
C THR A 118 -4.23 -15.65 -1.83
N LEU A 119 -3.96 -14.97 -0.72
CA LEU A 119 -2.92 -15.38 0.23
C LEU A 119 -3.53 -16.23 1.35
N ALA A 120 -2.86 -17.34 1.68
CA ALA A 120 -3.26 -18.27 2.74
C ALA A 120 -2.34 -18.21 3.98
N GLY A 121 -1.45 -17.25 4.05
CA GLY A 121 -0.48 -17.10 5.13
C GLY A 121 -1.02 -16.37 6.35
N GLY A 122 -0.12 -15.84 7.17
CA GLY A 122 -0.47 -15.04 8.35
C GLY A 122 -1.10 -13.70 8.01
N ASN A 123 -1.73 -13.07 9.01
CA ASN A 123 -2.30 -11.74 8.89
C ASN A 123 -2.06 -10.89 10.14
N THR A 124 -2.24 -9.59 10.00
CA THR A 124 -2.17 -8.62 11.09
C THR A 124 -3.03 -7.40 10.75
N ASN A 125 -3.57 -6.71 11.74
CA ASN A 125 -4.34 -5.47 11.55
C ASN A 125 -3.45 -4.23 11.45
N HIS A 126 -2.23 -4.40 10.98
CA HIS A 126 -1.28 -3.33 10.71
C HIS A 126 -0.96 -3.32 9.22
N TRP A 127 -0.61 -2.16 8.68
CA TRP A 127 -0.04 -2.08 7.34
C TRP A 127 1.34 -1.45 7.38
N TYR A 128 2.13 -1.73 6.36
CA TYR A 128 3.55 -1.43 6.33
C TYR A 128 3.92 -0.74 5.02
N PHE A 129 4.86 0.16 5.09
CA PHE A 129 5.60 0.81 4.02
C PHE A 129 4.77 1.73 3.10
N VAL A 130 3.61 1.33 2.60
CA VAL A 130 2.79 2.19 1.71
C VAL A 130 2.18 3.32 2.54
N SER A 131 2.65 4.56 2.32
CA SER A 131 2.31 5.70 3.17
C SER A 131 1.36 6.69 2.51
N ALA A 132 1.29 6.72 1.17
CA ALA A 132 0.35 7.57 0.44
C ALA A 132 0.06 7.04 -0.96
N VAL A 133 -1.04 7.51 -1.53
CA VAL A 133 -1.39 7.36 -2.93
C VAL A 133 -1.59 8.74 -3.53
N ASP A 134 -0.73 9.10 -4.46
CA ASP A 134 -0.90 10.33 -5.25
C ASP A 134 -1.76 10.03 -6.47
N ALA A 135 -2.68 10.93 -6.79
CA ALA A 135 -3.57 10.81 -7.93
C ALA A 135 -3.45 12.02 -8.86
N TRP A 136 -3.45 11.79 -10.15
CA TRP A 136 -3.56 12.85 -11.14
C TRP A 136 -5.02 13.24 -11.30
N VAL A 137 -5.33 14.48 -10.95
CA VAL A 137 -6.69 15.03 -10.96
C VAL A 137 -6.71 16.40 -11.63
N PRO A 138 -7.88 16.89 -12.10
CA PRO A 138 -8.03 18.26 -12.60
C PRO A 138 -7.61 19.31 -11.57
N LYS A 139 -7.15 20.47 -12.03
CA LYS A 139 -6.62 21.55 -11.18
C LYS A 139 -7.62 22.16 -10.19
N ASN A 140 -8.90 21.91 -10.34
CA ASN A 140 -9.95 22.36 -9.42
C ASN A 140 -10.12 21.45 -8.19
N TYR A 141 -9.35 20.37 -8.07
CA TYR A 141 -9.29 19.55 -6.86
C TYR A 141 -8.29 20.12 -5.86
N SER A 142 -8.58 19.90 -4.59
CA SER A 142 -7.72 20.29 -3.49
C SER A 142 -7.57 19.14 -2.49
N ALA A 143 -6.46 19.12 -1.77
CA ALA A 143 -6.25 18.18 -0.67
C ALA A 143 -6.79 18.79 0.63
N PHE A 144 -7.49 17.98 1.43
CA PHE A 144 -7.86 18.29 2.79
C PHE A 144 -6.96 17.49 3.74
N VAL A 145 -6.20 18.19 4.57
CA VAL A 145 -5.28 17.58 5.53
C VAL A 145 -5.89 17.64 6.92
N ILE A 146 -5.97 16.50 7.60
CA ILE A 146 -6.43 16.39 8.98
C ILE A 146 -5.22 16.08 9.84
N LEU A 147 -4.96 16.94 10.83
CA LEU A 147 -3.93 16.73 11.83
C LEU A 147 -4.61 16.43 13.16
N GLY A 148 -4.23 15.33 13.81
CA GLY A 148 -4.81 14.93 15.07
C GLY A 148 -4.02 13.79 15.72
N ASP A 149 -4.62 13.20 16.73
CA ASP A 149 -4.06 12.09 17.49
C ASP A 149 -4.67 10.73 17.11
N SER A 150 -4.53 9.74 17.96
CA SER A 150 -5.04 8.39 17.74
C SER A 150 -6.57 8.30 17.57
N ILE A 151 -7.33 9.25 18.08
CA ILE A 151 -8.78 9.30 17.91
C ILE A 151 -9.12 9.75 16.49
N THR A 152 -8.45 10.76 15.99
CA THR A 152 -8.55 11.23 14.60
C THR A 152 -8.10 10.13 13.62
N ASP A 153 -7.07 9.37 13.98
CA ASP A 153 -6.58 8.21 13.23
C ASP A 153 -7.56 7.01 13.28
N GLY A 154 -8.59 7.03 14.10
CA GLY A 154 -9.62 6.00 14.18
C GLY A 154 -9.34 4.90 15.20
N ARG A 155 -8.54 5.16 16.24
CA ARG A 155 -8.30 4.19 17.30
C ARG A 155 -9.63 3.74 17.94
N GLY A 156 -9.81 2.40 18.06
CA GLY A 156 -11.03 1.81 18.60
C GLY A 156 -12.16 1.63 17.58
N SER A 157 -11.99 2.05 16.33
CA SER A 157 -12.95 1.76 15.28
C SER A 157 -12.91 0.29 14.87
N THR A 158 -13.98 -0.19 14.23
CA THR A 158 -14.10 -1.59 13.79
C THR A 158 -13.14 -1.89 12.64
N ASP A 159 -12.46 -3.04 12.71
CA ASP A 159 -11.54 -3.48 11.68
C ASP A 159 -12.25 -3.72 10.34
N ASN A 160 -11.56 -3.41 9.25
CA ASN A 160 -11.99 -3.64 7.86
C ASN A 160 -13.33 -2.98 7.47
N ARG A 161 -13.68 -1.85 8.08
CA ARG A 161 -14.93 -1.13 7.81
C ARG A 161 -14.77 0.19 7.07
N ASN A 162 -13.56 0.54 6.63
CA ASN A 162 -13.29 1.82 5.95
C ASN A 162 -13.81 3.05 6.69
N ASN A 163 -13.79 3.03 7.99
CA ASN A 163 -14.37 4.08 8.84
C ASN A 163 -13.35 5.11 9.33
N ARG A 164 -12.39 5.43 8.49
CA ARG A 164 -11.38 6.49 8.62
C ARG A 164 -11.26 7.31 7.37
#